data_1c29241edaca88e37c94fece30cd6a8d
#
_entry.id   1c29241edaca88e37c94fece30cd6a8d
#
_cell.length_a   1.000
_cell.length_b   1.000
_cell.length_c   1.000
_cell.angle_alpha   90.00
_cell.angle_beta   90.00
_cell.angle_gamma   90.00
#
_symmetry.space_group_name_H-M   'P 1'
#
loop_
_entity.id
_entity.type
_entity.pdbx_description
1 polymer ?
#
loop_
_entity_poly.entity_id
_entity_poly.type
_entity_poly.pdbx_seq_one_letter_code
_entity_poly.pdbx_strand_id
1 'polypeptide(L)'
;VIDFSKFDSIFAYSRKKPFKIVKKSTSGVINNSLSETMDQNGLPWELINQLSDVYAWTIDFTRIQKGDKFKIIYQERYIEDTILVGIKKIDAAYFNHSGEELYAFNFLTDSLNGFNEFFDKKGNSLQRTFLKSPLKFSNITSRYNLKRRIAYYGYRVVPHKGTDFAAPKGTPIMATASGKVIKSSYTKGNGYYVKIQHNNQYSTQYLHMQKNGRVKEGDYVRQGHIIGRVGMTGNTSGPHVCYRFWKNGKQVDPFKQKLPPAKSLPNEFKISFEIYISPYIDKL
;
A
#
# COMPACT_ATOMS: atom_id res chain seq x y z
N VAL A 1 -23.22 15.44 -19.67
CA VAL A 1 -24.05 16.56 -20.16
C VAL A 1 -24.27 16.36 -21.66
N ILE A 2 -25.49 16.44 -22.09
CA ILE A 2 -25.86 16.48 -23.50
C ILE A 2 -26.25 17.92 -23.79
N ASP A 3 -25.59 18.56 -24.77
CA ASP A 3 -25.84 19.95 -25.15
C ASP A 3 -26.64 20.02 -26.45
N PHE A 4 -27.82 20.61 -26.41
CA PHE A 4 -28.72 20.79 -27.53
C PHE A 4 -28.74 22.23 -28.03
N SER A 5 -27.84 23.08 -27.59
CA SER A 5 -27.83 24.51 -27.91
C SER A 5 -27.53 24.85 -29.38
N LYS A 6 -27.00 23.87 -30.15
CA LYS A 6 -26.70 24.02 -31.57
C LYS A 6 -27.64 23.13 -32.37
N PHE A 7 -28.40 23.73 -33.26
CA PHE A 7 -29.42 23.07 -34.08
C PHE A 7 -28.92 21.95 -34.99
N ASP A 8 -27.61 21.96 -35.37
CA ASP A 8 -27.09 21.03 -36.37
C ASP A 8 -26.22 19.90 -35.78
N SER A 9 -25.99 19.87 -34.47
CA SER A 9 -25.16 18.83 -33.85
C SER A 9 -25.40 18.67 -32.34
N ILE A 10 -25.51 17.41 -31.90
CA ILE A 10 -25.63 17.06 -30.50
C ILE A 10 -24.24 16.80 -29.96
N PHE A 11 -23.79 17.56 -28.95
CA PHE A 11 -22.52 17.34 -28.29
C PHE A 11 -22.73 16.66 -26.93
N ALA A 12 -22.04 15.53 -26.71
CA ALA A 12 -21.97 14.88 -25.41
C ALA A 12 -20.58 15.05 -24.81
N TYR A 13 -20.49 15.62 -23.60
CA TYR A 13 -19.24 15.74 -22.89
C TYR A 13 -19.36 15.35 -21.43
N SER A 14 -18.29 14.78 -20.90
CA SER A 14 -18.21 14.44 -19.48
C SER A 14 -17.85 15.68 -18.66
N ARG A 15 -18.67 16.03 -17.68
CA ARG A 15 -18.40 17.11 -16.72
C ARG A 15 -18.36 16.55 -15.31
N LYS A 16 -17.29 16.85 -14.57
CA LYS A 16 -17.24 16.54 -13.15
C LYS A 16 -18.14 17.51 -12.38
N LYS A 17 -19.06 16.99 -11.56
CA LYS A 17 -19.79 17.83 -10.61
C LYS A 17 -18.83 18.39 -9.56
N PRO A 18 -18.96 19.68 -9.19
CA PRO A 18 -18.21 20.22 -8.04
C PRO A 18 -18.64 19.49 -6.77
N PHE A 19 -17.73 19.34 -5.83
CA PHE A 19 -17.99 18.72 -4.53
C PHE A 19 -17.48 19.62 -3.41
N LYS A 20 -18.19 19.60 -2.29
CA LYS A 20 -17.80 20.24 -1.04
C LYS A 20 -17.05 19.25 -0.18
N ILE A 21 -16.02 19.75 0.52
CA ILE A 21 -15.25 18.96 1.48
C ILE A 21 -15.71 19.35 2.89
N VAL A 22 -16.09 18.33 3.67
CA VAL A 22 -16.47 18.50 5.07
C VAL A 22 -15.51 17.69 5.93
N LYS A 23 -14.88 18.37 6.92
CA LYS A 23 -14.04 17.72 7.92
C LYS A 23 -14.92 17.17 9.03
N LYS A 24 -14.69 15.89 9.36
CA LYS A 24 -15.39 15.18 10.44
C LYS A 24 -14.42 14.47 11.37
N SER A 25 -14.91 14.12 12.55
CA SER A 25 -14.20 13.27 13.50
C SER A 25 -15.11 12.16 14.00
N THR A 26 -14.51 11.02 14.30
CA THR A 26 -15.17 9.87 14.90
C THR A 26 -14.24 9.16 15.86
N SER A 27 -14.79 8.44 16.82
CA SER A 27 -14.03 7.60 17.75
C SER A 27 -14.84 6.36 18.12
N GLY A 28 -14.15 5.32 18.60
CA GLY A 28 -14.80 4.11 19.05
C GLY A 28 -13.91 3.28 19.97
N VAL A 29 -14.55 2.40 20.73
CA VAL A 29 -13.93 1.36 21.53
C VAL A 29 -14.26 0.03 20.88
N ILE A 30 -13.25 -0.76 20.60
CA ILE A 30 -13.42 -2.05 19.92
C ILE A 30 -13.94 -3.10 20.90
N ASN A 31 -15.04 -3.74 20.53
CA ASN A 31 -15.63 -4.84 21.30
C ASN A 31 -15.25 -6.21 20.73
N ASN A 32 -15.31 -6.37 19.40
CA ASN A 32 -14.98 -7.63 18.71
C ASN A 32 -13.94 -7.38 17.59
N SER A 33 -14.27 -6.55 16.60
CA SER A 33 -13.38 -6.20 15.49
C SER A 33 -13.48 -4.72 15.15
N LEU A 34 -12.46 -4.19 14.48
CA LEU A 34 -12.47 -2.82 13.97
C LEU A 34 -13.64 -2.59 13.01
N SER A 35 -13.82 -3.51 12.06
CA SER A 35 -14.86 -3.38 11.04
C SER A 35 -16.26 -3.38 11.63
N GLU A 36 -16.55 -4.27 12.56
CA GLU A 36 -17.85 -4.32 13.24
C GLU A 36 -18.12 -3.06 14.06
N THR A 37 -17.12 -2.59 14.83
CA THR A 37 -17.27 -1.36 15.62
C THR A 37 -17.52 -0.15 14.76
N MET A 38 -16.82 -0.03 13.62
CA MET A 38 -17.00 1.09 12.70
C MET A 38 -18.33 1.02 11.96
N ASP A 39 -18.80 -0.19 11.57
CA ASP A 39 -20.09 -0.42 10.95
C ASP A 39 -21.25 -0.07 11.92
N GLN A 40 -21.17 -0.49 13.17
CA GLN A 40 -22.14 -0.11 14.22
C GLN A 40 -22.20 1.41 14.44
N ASN A 41 -21.10 2.13 14.22
CA ASN A 41 -21.05 3.58 14.24
C ASN A 41 -21.51 4.24 12.92
N GLY A 42 -22.01 3.47 11.95
CA GLY A 42 -22.50 3.96 10.65
C GLY A 42 -21.38 4.51 9.76
N LEU A 43 -20.12 4.09 9.94
CA LEU A 43 -18.98 4.59 9.19
C LEU A 43 -18.82 3.84 7.87
N PRO A 44 -18.49 4.53 6.77
CA PRO A 44 -18.38 3.91 5.46
C PRO A 44 -17.16 2.97 5.38
N TRP A 45 -17.30 1.85 4.69
CA TRP A 45 -16.23 0.87 4.43
C TRP A 45 -14.95 1.49 3.85
N GLU A 46 -15.09 2.56 3.08
CA GLU A 46 -13.94 3.29 2.55
C GLU A 46 -13.06 3.85 3.66
N LEU A 47 -13.65 4.38 4.75
CA LEU A 47 -12.92 4.88 5.91
C LEU A 47 -12.23 3.75 6.68
N ILE A 48 -12.90 2.61 6.85
CA ILE A 48 -12.33 1.40 7.49
C ILE A 48 -11.08 0.94 6.74
N ASN A 49 -11.17 0.85 5.42
CA ASN A 49 -10.05 0.45 4.58
C ASN A 49 -8.90 1.44 4.65
N GLN A 50 -9.18 2.76 4.59
CA GLN A 50 -8.16 3.80 4.70
C GLN A 50 -7.46 3.76 6.07
N LEU A 51 -8.20 3.59 7.17
CA LEU A 51 -7.60 3.46 8.50
C LEU A 51 -6.71 2.22 8.61
N SER A 52 -7.20 1.10 8.10
CA SER A 52 -6.43 -0.15 8.06
C SER A 52 -5.14 0.00 7.26
N ASP A 53 -5.19 0.75 6.14
CA ASP A 53 -4.00 1.03 5.32
C ASP A 53 -3.01 1.95 6.06
N VAL A 54 -3.47 2.93 6.83
CA VAL A 54 -2.63 3.82 7.66
C VAL A 54 -1.79 3.02 8.65
N TYR A 55 -2.41 2.07 9.35
CA TYR A 55 -1.75 1.27 10.40
C TYR A 55 -1.30 -0.12 9.95
N ALA A 56 -1.39 -0.44 8.66
CA ALA A 56 -1.06 -1.78 8.13
C ALA A 56 0.34 -2.28 8.50
N TRP A 57 1.24 -1.38 8.89
CA TRP A 57 2.63 -1.67 9.24
C TRP A 57 2.92 -1.68 10.73
N THR A 58 2.04 -1.07 11.51
CA THR A 58 2.19 -0.93 12.96
C THR A 58 1.28 -1.87 13.72
N ILE A 59 0.06 -2.10 13.22
CA ILE A 59 -0.95 -2.94 13.86
C ILE A 59 -1.16 -4.22 13.06
N ASP A 60 -1.15 -5.36 13.74
CA ASP A 60 -1.70 -6.61 13.23
C ASP A 60 -3.19 -6.67 13.55
N PHE A 61 -4.03 -6.27 12.59
CA PHE A 61 -5.49 -6.21 12.77
C PHE A 61 -6.13 -7.56 13.06
N THR A 62 -5.43 -8.68 12.90
CA THR A 62 -5.90 -10.01 13.33
C THR A 62 -5.73 -10.23 14.83
N ARG A 63 -5.00 -9.34 15.52
CA ARG A 63 -4.72 -9.39 16.96
C ARG A 63 -5.32 -8.23 17.74
N ILE A 64 -6.24 -7.50 17.15
CA ILE A 64 -6.99 -6.44 17.82
C ILE A 64 -7.73 -7.04 19.02
N GLN A 65 -7.70 -6.31 20.14
CA GLN A 65 -8.27 -6.75 21.41
C GLN A 65 -9.52 -5.93 21.78
N LYS A 66 -10.40 -6.55 22.53
CA LYS A 66 -11.49 -5.84 23.19
C LYS A 66 -10.92 -4.77 24.11
N GLY A 67 -11.42 -3.54 23.99
CA GLY A 67 -10.96 -2.38 24.74
C GLY A 67 -9.94 -1.51 23.99
N ASP A 68 -9.40 -1.97 22.84
CA ASP A 68 -8.63 -1.09 21.95
C ASP A 68 -9.50 0.09 21.51
N LYS A 69 -8.87 1.25 21.29
CA LYS A 69 -9.58 2.50 20.98
C LYS A 69 -9.03 3.13 19.73
N PHE A 70 -9.90 3.77 18.98
CA PHE A 70 -9.47 4.59 17.85
C PHE A 70 -10.16 5.97 17.85
N LYS A 71 -9.51 6.93 17.21
CA LYS A 71 -10.06 8.24 16.92
C LYS A 71 -9.53 8.70 15.55
N ILE A 72 -10.39 9.26 14.72
CA ILE A 72 -10.07 9.61 13.32
C ILE A 72 -10.59 11.00 13.04
N ILE A 73 -9.75 11.83 12.40
CA ILE A 73 -10.16 13.11 11.80
C ILE A 73 -9.97 12.95 10.30
N TYR A 74 -11.05 13.13 9.53
CA TYR A 74 -11.08 12.81 8.11
C TYR A 74 -11.93 13.80 7.31
N GLN A 75 -11.85 13.73 5.99
CA GLN A 75 -12.56 14.60 5.06
C GLN A 75 -13.50 13.78 4.19
N GLU A 76 -14.77 14.19 4.15
CA GLU A 76 -15.80 13.65 3.28
C GLU A 76 -16.03 14.56 2.08
N ARG A 77 -16.47 13.98 0.96
CA ARG A 77 -16.88 14.69 -0.26
C ARG A 77 -18.39 14.63 -0.39
N TYR A 78 -19.00 15.79 -0.55
CA TYR A 78 -20.43 15.92 -0.75
C TYR A 78 -20.74 16.60 -2.08
N ILE A 79 -21.73 16.09 -2.81
CA ILE A 79 -22.35 16.75 -3.97
C ILE A 79 -23.71 17.29 -3.51
N GLU A 80 -24.06 18.49 -4.00
CA GLU A 80 -25.34 19.14 -3.66
C GLU A 80 -25.54 19.29 -2.13
N ASP A 81 -24.44 19.50 -1.40
CA ASP A 81 -24.35 19.68 0.06
C ASP A 81 -24.85 18.51 0.93
N THR A 82 -25.56 17.56 0.37
CA THR A 82 -26.23 16.48 1.13
C THR A 82 -25.82 15.07 0.72
N ILE A 83 -25.39 14.87 -0.53
CA ILE A 83 -25.08 13.53 -1.05
C ILE A 83 -23.62 13.18 -0.79
N LEU A 84 -23.36 12.29 0.17
CA LEU A 84 -22.03 11.75 0.43
C LEU A 84 -21.57 10.91 -0.77
N VAL A 85 -20.45 11.29 -1.37
CA VAL A 85 -19.86 10.57 -2.53
C VAL A 85 -18.56 9.82 -2.17
N GLY A 86 -18.13 9.89 -0.93
CA GLY A 86 -17.02 9.10 -0.39
C GLY A 86 -16.07 9.88 0.48
N ILE A 87 -15.05 9.18 0.95
CA ILE A 87 -13.98 9.73 1.80
C ILE A 87 -12.89 10.34 0.90
N LYS A 88 -12.48 11.57 1.19
CA LYS A 88 -11.36 12.19 0.49
C LYS A 88 -10.03 11.69 1.03
N LYS A 89 -9.83 11.78 2.34
CA LYS A 89 -8.61 11.34 3.05
C LYS A 89 -8.81 11.37 4.56
N ILE A 90 -7.97 10.63 5.27
CA ILE A 90 -7.74 10.81 6.71
C ILE A 90 -6.71 11.92 6.88
N ASP A 91 -6.98 12.91 7.72
CA ASP A 91 -6.04 13.98 8.09
C ASP A 91 -5.16 13.54 9.27
N ALA A 92 -5.77 12.95 10.30
CA ALA A 92 -5.07 12.44 11.46
C ALA A 92 -5.84 11.27 12.09
N ALA A 93 -5.13 10.36 12.73
CA ALA A 93 -5.70 9.24 13.43
C ALA A 93 -4.92 8.91 14.70
N TYR A 94 -5.63 8.34 15.67
CA TYR A 94 -5.11 7.78 16.89
C TYR A 94 -5.62 6.35 17.03
N PHE A 95 -4.77 5.46 17.48
CA PHE A 95 -5.11 4.09 17.81
C PHE A 95 -4.41 3.69 19.10
N ASN A 96 -5.15 3.19 20.07
CA ASN A 96 -4.58 2.56 21.26
C ASN A 96 -4.75 1.04 21.09
N HIS A 97 -3.65 0.34 20.93
CA HIS A 97 -3.62 -1.11 20.77
C HIS A 97 -2.81 -1.74 21.89
N SER A 98 -3.47 -2.55 22.73
CA SER A 98 -2.82 -3.23 23.86
C SER A 98 -2.07 -2.26 24.80
N GLY A 99 -2.60 -1.03 24.98
CA GLY A 99 -2.00 0.02 25.81
C GLY A 99 -0.94 0.86 25.10
N GLU A 100 -0.54 0.52 23.86
CA GLU A 100 0.37 1.33 23.06
C GLU A 100 -0.41 2.39 22.29
N GLU A 101 0.01 3.66 22.43
CA GLU A 101 -0.57 4.80 21.72
C GLU A 101 0.11 5.03 20.39
N LEU A 102 -0.64 4.91 19.29
CA LEU A 102 -0.17 5.05 17.93
C LEU A 102 -0.85 6.25 17.26
N TYR A 103 -0.08 7.25 16.94
CA TYR A 103 -0.54 8.48 16.24
C TYR A 103 -0.15 8.44 14.78
N ALA A 104 -1.02 8.95 13.92
CA ALA A 104 -0.81 9.03 12.48
C ALA A 104 -1.27 10.40 11.97
N PHE A 105 -0.36 11.19 11.42
CA PHE A 105 -0.64 12.52 10.85
C PHE A 105 -0.33 12.50 9.35
N ASN A 106 -1.30 12.83 8.54
CA ASN A 106 -1.19 12.88 7.08
C ASN A 106 -0.54 14.18 6.64
N PHE A 107 0.75 14.16 6.38
CA PHE A 107 1.53 15.35 6.05
C PHE A 107 2.08 15.31 4.63
N LEU A 108 2.09 16.47 3.97
CA LEU A 108 2.57 16.63 2.60
C LEU A 108 4.07 16.92 2.60
N THR A 109 4.88 15.94 2.18
CA THR A 109 6.34 16.07 2.09
C THR A 109 6.84 16.43 0.69
N ASP A 110 6.00 16.28 -0.33
CA ASP A 110 6.35 16.59 -1.72
C ASP A 110 5.19 17.33 -2.38
N SER A 111 5.29 18.66 -2.36
CA SER A 111 4.28 19.56 -2.96
C SER A 111 4.22 19.46 -4.50
N LEU A 112 5.33 19.11 -5.16
CA LEU A 112 5.40 19.00 -6.62
C LEU A 112 4.65 17.77 -7.13
N ASN A 113 4.71 16.67 -6.37
CA ASN A 113 4.07 15.42 -6.73
C ASN A 113 2.77 15.16 -5.94
N GLY A 114 2.41 16.03 -4.99
CA GLY A 114 1.17 15.94 -4.21
C GLY A 114 1.13 14.75 -3.25
N PHE A 115 2.28 14.36 -2.65
CA PHE A 115 2.40 13.17 -1.84
C PHE A 115 2.20 13.43 -0.37
N ASN A 116 1.16 12.81 0.16
CA ASN A 116 0.92 12.72 1.59
C ASN A 116 1.45 11.39 2.12
N GLU A 117 2.17 11.44 3.22
CA GLU A 117 2.60 10.28 4.00
C GLU A 117 2.11 10.43 5.44
N PHE A 118 1.97 9.30 6.13
CA PHE A 118 1.61 9.31 7.55
C PHE A 118 2.85 9.22 8.43
N PHE A 119 2.92 10.13 9.40
CA PHE A 119 4.00 10.22 10.37
C PHE A 119 3.46 10.13 11.80
N ASP A 120 4.28 9.56 12.71
CA ASP A 120 4.02 9.61 14.16
C ASP A 120 4.26 11.02 14.73
N LYS A 121 4.01 11.20 16.04
CA LYS A 121 4.28 12.49 16.74
C LYS A 121 5.73 12.97 16.63
N LYS A 122 6.69 12.06 16.40
CA LYS A 122 8.12 12.37 16.31
C LYS A 122 8.58 12.60 14.86
N GLY A 123 7.65 12.56 13.90
CA GLY A 123 7.96 12.67 12.49
C GLY A 123 8.59 11.41 11.89
N ASN A 124 8.42 10.25 12.51
CA ASN A 124 8.81 8.98 11.88
C ASN A 124 7.67 8.49 10.97
N SER A 125 7.99 8.11 9.73
CA SER A 125 6.99 7.56 8.83
C SER A 125 6.41 6.26 9.37
N LEU A 126 5.08 6.14 9.36
CA LEU A 126 4.39 4.89 9.70
C LEU A 126 4.57 3.81 8.62
N GLN A 127 4.99 4.18 7.42
CA GLN A 127 5.26 3.22 6.37
C GLN A 127 6.61 2.55 6.60
N ARG A 128 6.63 1.22 6.62
CA ARG A 128 7.91 0.48 6.58
C ARG A 128 8.60 0.71 5.24
N THR A 129 9.92 0.66 5.26
CA THR A 129 10.73 0.79 4.03
C THR A 129 10.32 -0.22 2.95
N PHE A 130 9.85 -1.41 3.34
CA PHE A 130 9.35 -2.45 2.43
C PHE A 130 8.11 -3.14 2.98
N LEU A 131 7.14 -3.39 2.09
CA LEU A 131 6.00 -4.27 2.36
C LEU A 131 6.48 -5.69 2.66
N LYS A 132 5.84 -6.38 3.62
CA LYS A 132 6.13 -7.78 3.92
C LYS A 132 5.73 -8.73 2.78
N SER A 133 4.75 -8.34 1.98
CA SER A 133 4.22 -9.11 0.85
C SER A 133 3.95 -8.19 -0.34
N PRO A 134 4.17 -8.65 -1.59
CA PRO A 134 3.76 -7.94 -2.79
C PRO A 134 2.26 -8.09 -3.09
N LEU A 135 1.51 -8.84 -2.30
CA LEU A 135 0.08 -9.10 -2.46
C LEU A 135 -0.65 -8.73 -1.17
N LYS A 136 -1.88 -8.19 -1.31
CA LYS A 136 -2.71 -7.82 -0.15
C LYS A 136 -3.12 -9.06 0.67
N PHE A 137 -3.47 -10.15 -0.03
CA PHE A 137 -3.80 -11.44 0.58
C PHE A 137 -3.05 -12.54 -0.17
N SER A 138 -2.28 -13.35 0.56
CA SER A 138 -1.50 -14.43 -0.04
C SER A 138 -0.96 -15.41 1.00
N ASN A 139 -0.70 -16.63 0.54
CA ASN A 139 0.01 -17.62 1.32
C ASN A 139 1.42 -17.82 0.77
N ILE A 140 2.41 -17.87 1.66
CA ILE A 140 3.79 -18.22 1.26
C ILE A 140 3.85 -19.73 1.06
N THR A 141 4.07 -20.14 -0.18
CA THR A 141 4.18 -21.56 -0.55
C THR A 141 5.62 -22.05 -0.66
N SER A 142 6.59 -21.15 -0.92
CA SER A 142 8.01 -21.49 -0.95
C SER A 142 8.85 -20.30 -0.50
N ARG A 143 9.71 -20.49 0.49
CA ARG A 143 10.62 -19.46 1.01
C ARG A 143 11.95 -19.46 0.25
N TYR A 144 12.72 -18.40 0.39
CA TYR A 144 14.12 -18.35 -0.04
C TYR A 144 14.90 -19.51 0.59
N ASN A 145 15.49 -20.37 -0.26
CA ASN A 145 16.22 -21.56 0.16
C ASN A 145 17.28 -21.96 -0.88
N LEU A 146 18.55 -21.85 -0.54
CA LEU A 146 19.66 -22.19 -1.43
C LEU A 146 19.87 -23.72 -1.58
N LYS A 147 19.28 -24.53 -0.71
CA LYS A 147 19.37 -25.99 -0.70
C LYS A 147 18.00 -26.66 -0.89
N ARG A 148 17.10 -25.99 -1.67
CA ARG A 148 15.72 -26.48 -1.89
C ARG A 148 15.73 -27.81 -2.65
N ARG A 149 14.92 -28.76 -2.16
CA ARG A 149 14.64 -30.04 -2.82
C ARG A 149 13.12 -30.21 -2.91
N ILE A 150 12.58 -30.35 -4.11
CA ILE A 150 11.14 -30.56 -4.34
C ILE A 150 10.93 -31.61 -5.45
N ALA A 151 9.77 -32.26 -5.42
CA ALA A 151 9.40 -33.29 -6.39
C ALA A 151 9.46 -32.81 -7.85
N TYR A 152 9.06 -31.57 -8.10
CA TYR A 152 9.10 -30.93 -9.42
C TYR A 152 10.48 -30.99 -10.09
N TYR A 153 11.58 -31.01 -9.32
CA TYR A 153 12.95 -31.17 -9.82
C TYR A 153 13.55 -32.55 -9.54
N GLY A 154 12.70 -33.55 -9.27
CA GLY A 154 13.18 -34.90 -8.91
C GLY A 154 14.06 -34.89 -7.65
N TYR A 155 13.72 -34.06 -6.69
CA TYR A 155 14.45 -33.89 -5.42
C TYR A 155 15.92 -33.47 -5.55
N ARG A 156 16.38 -33.07 -6.73
CA ARG A 156 17.71 -32.46 -6.90
C ARG A 156 17.77 -31.11 -6.19
N VAL A 157 18.97 -30.71 -5.76
CA VAL A 157 19.19 -29.40 -5.14
C VAL A 157 19.05 -28.31 -6.21
N VAL A 158 17.99 -27.53 -6.15
CA VAL A 158 17.75 -26.37 -7.02
C VAL A 158 17.50 -25.14 -6.15
N PRO A 159 18.46 -24.19 -6.08
CA PRO A 159 18.33 -23.00 -5.26
C PRO A 159 17.08 -22.19 -5.63
N HIS A 160 16.29 -21.82 -4.63
CA HIS A 160 15.21 -20.86 -4.75
C HIS A 160 15.64 -19.51 -4.15
N LYS A 161 16.02 -18.57 -5.02
CA LYS A 161 16.51 -17.24 -4.63
C LYS A 161 15.39 -16.20 -4.56
N GLY A 162 14.19 -16.61 -4.14
CA GLY A 162 13.00 -15.77 -3.98
C GLY A 162 12.04 -16.35 -2.95
N THR A 163 10.92 -15.68 -2.74
CA THR A 163 9.79 -16.16 -1.95
C THR A 163 8.55 -16.21 -2.84
N ASP A 164 7.89 -17.35 -2.88
CA ASP A 164 6.69 -17.57 -3.69
C ASP A 164 5.43 -17.28 -2.86
N PHE A 165 4.64 -16.33 -3.34
CA PHE A 165 3.35 -15.93 -2.79
C PHE A 165 2.24 -16.43 -3.72
N ALA A 166 1.55 -17.48 -3.32
CA ALA A 166 0.45 -18.04 -4.11
C ALA A 166 -0.80 -17.16 -3.99
N ALA A 167 -1.44 -16.92 -5.13
CA ALA A 167 -2.73 -16.25 -5.23
C ALA A 167 -3.38 -16.56 -6.58
N PRO A 168 -4.71 -16.42 -6.73
CA PRO A 168 -5.38 -16.60 -8.00
C PRO A 168 -4.81 -15.72 -9.13
N LYS A 169 -4.86 -16.24 -10.38
CA LYS A 169 -4.52 -15.41 -11.55
C LYS A 169 -5.33 -14.13 -11.55
N GLY A 170 -4.67 -13.02 -11.89
CA GLY A 170 -5.30 -11.70 -11.93
C GLY A 170 -5.22 -10.92 -10.62
N THR A 171 -4.82 -11.52 -9.50
CA THR A 171 -4.58 -10.82 -8.24
C THR A 171 -3.59 -9.68 -8.45
N PRO A 172 -3.89 -8.44 -8.00
CA PRO A 172 -2.99 -7.30 -8.14
C PRO A 172 -1.66 -7.53 -7.41
N ILE A 173 -0.55 -7.24 -8.07
CA ILE A 173 0.81 -7.23 -7.50
C ILE A 173 1.20 -5.78 -7.22
N MET A 174 1.63 -5.51 -5.99
CA MET A 174 2.06 -4.19 -5.53
C MET A 174 3.58 -4.08 -5.47
N ALA A 175 4.10 -2.90 -5.79
CA ALA A 175 5.48 -2.54 -5.50
C ALA A 175 5.70 -2.55 -3.97
N THR A 176 6.65 -3.33 -3.48
CA THR A 176 6.90 -3.44 -2.02
C THR A 176 7.61 -2.23 -1.43
N ALA A 177 8.18 -1.35 -2.25
CA ALA A 177 8.71 -0.04 -1.88
C ALA A 177 8.66 0.89 -3.09
N SER A 178 8.75 2.21 -2.84
CA SER A 178 8.85 3.21 -3.90
C SER A 178 10.19 3.08 -4.64
N GLY A 179 10.21 3.36 -5.95
CA GLY A 179 11.43 3.29 -6.74
C GLY A 179 11.19 3.39 -8.25
N LYS A 180 12.30 3.34 -9.00
CA LYS A 180 12.29 3.38 -10.47
C LYS A 180 12.24 1.97 -11.04
N VAL A 181 11.33 1.73 -11.97
CA VAL A 181 11.29 0.49 -12.76
C VAL A 181 12.53 0.44 -13.66
N ILE A 182 13.42 -0.51 -13.40
CA ILE A 182 14.64 -0.70 -14.18
C ILE A 182 14.54 -1.82 -15.19
N LYS A 183 13.48 -2.64 -15.11
CA LYS A 183 13.15 -3.68 -16.09
C LYS A 183 11.65 -3.99 -16.04
N SER A 184 11.01 -4.05 -17.21
CA SER A 184 9.67 -4.60 -17.40
C SER A 184 9.72 -5.44 -18.68
N SER A 185 9.88 -6.77 -18.58
CA SER A 185 10.29 -7.62 -19.69
C SER A 185 9.82 -9.07 -19.49
N TYR A 186 10.23 -9.95 -20.42
CA TYR A 186 9.97 -11.38 -20.40
C TYR A 186 11.26 -12.20 -20.58
N THR A 187 11.38 -13.29 -19.81
CA THR A 187 12.36 -14.36 -20.09
C THR A 187 11.70 -15.74 -19.93
N LYS A 188 12.23 -16.77 -20.60
CA LYS A 188 11.71 -18.13 -20.52
C LYS A 188 11.62 -18.65 -19.07
N GLY A 189 12.58 -18.29 -18.21
CA GLY A 189 12.60 -18.72 -16.81
C GLY A 189 11.71 -17.89 -15.90
N ASN A 190 11.78 -16.54 -16.00
CA ASN A 190 11.05 -15.64 -15.09
C ASN A 190 9.60 -15.40 -15.54
N GLY A 191 9.24 -15.72 -16.79
CA GLY A 191 7.99 -15.23 -17.37
C GLY A 191 8.02 -13.72 -17.55
N TYR A 192 6.87 -13.08 -17.57
CA TYR A 192 6.77 -11.63 -17.48
C TYR A 192 7.15 -11.18 -16.08
N TYR A 193 8.00 -10.16 -15.99
CA TYR A 193 8.51 -9.68 -14.72
C TYR A 193 8.75 -8.18 -14.71
N VAL A 194 8.70 -7.61 -13.52
CA VAL A 194 9.10 -6.22 -13.24
C VAL A 194 10.22 -6.23 -12.21
N LYS A 195 11.26 -5.40 -12.43
CA LYS A 195 12.33 -5.14 -11.47
C LYS A 195 12.37 -3.66 -11.13
N ILE A 196 12.42 -3.34 -9.83
CA ILE A 196 12.38 -1.97 -9.31
C ILE A 196 13.66 -1.71 -8.51
N GLN A 197 14.33 -0.61 -8.82
CA GLN A 197 15.44 -0.06 -8.02
C GLN A 197 14.86 0.94 -7.03
N HIS A 198 15.06 0.70 -5.74
CA HIS A 198 14.53 1.54 -4.67
C HIS A 198 15.53 2.61 -4.24
N ASN A 199 16.81 2.23 -4.18
CA ASN A 199 17.95 3.10 -3.92
C ASN A 199 19.23 2.39 -4.34
N ASN A 200 20.41 2.96 -4.03
CA ASN A 200 21.70 2.38 -4.42
C ASN A 200 21.96 0.98 -3.81
N GLN A 201 21.25 0.61 -2.75
CA GLN A 201 21.46 -0.62 -2.01
C GLN A 201 20.41 -1.70 -2.30
N TYR A 202 19.17 -1.34 -2.54
CA TYR A 202 18.06 -2.29 -2.60
C TYR A 202 17.33 -2.28 -3.94
N SER A 203 17.03 -3.47 -4.44
CA SER A 203 16.09 -3.66 -5.55
C SER A 203 15.22 -4.89 -5.34
N THR A 204 14.03 -4.90 -5.97
CA THR A 204 13.08 -6.02 -5.92
C THR A 204 12.67 -6.45 -7.32
N GLN A 205 12.22 -7.69 -7.44
CA GLN A 205 11.74 -8.23 -8.72
C GLN A 205 10.53 -9.14 -8.47
N TYR A 206 9.57 -9.06 -9.36
CA TYR A 206 8.27 -9.72 -9.31
C TYR A 206 8.09 -10.54 -10.57
N LEU A 207 8.03 -11.87 -10.45
CA LEU A 207 8.06 -12.80 -11.57
C LEU A 207 6.71 -13.48 -11.81
N HIS A 208 6.62 -14.21 -12.92
CA HIS A 208 5.49 -15.04 -13.34
C HIS A 208 4.19 -14.25 -13.52
N MET A 209 4.32 -12.95 -13.86
CA MET A 209 3.19 -12.05 -14.03
C MET A 209 2.39 -12.38 -15.30
N GLN A 210 1.17 -11.83 -15.40
CA GLN A 210 0.44 -11.79 -16.67
C GLN A 210 1.14 -10.88 -17.67
N LYS A 211 0.88 -11.10 -18.98
CA LYS A 211 1.51 -10.37 -20.09
C LYS A 211 1.32 -8.86 -19.99
N ASN A 212 0.38 -8.29 -19.52
CA ASN A 212 0.14 -6.85 -19.54
C ASN A 212 0.62 -6.20 -18.24
N GLY A 213 1.93 -5.96 -18.13
CA GLY A 213 2.50 -5.09 -17.10
C GLY A 213 1.91 -3.68 -17.19
N ARG A 214 1.48 -3.12 -16.04
CA ARG A 214 0.94 -1.76 -15.96
C ARG A 214 2.02 -0.69 -15.96
N VAL A 215 3.29 -1.11 -15.86
CA VAL A 215 4.43 -0.22 -15.72
C VAL A 215 5.50 -0.53 -16.77
N LYS A 216 6.21 0.50 -17.21
CA LYS A 216 7.29 0.44 -18.20
C LYS A 216 8.63 0.72 -17.54
N GLU A 217 9.72 0.31 -18.19
CA GLU A 217 11.07 0.70 -17.80
C GLU A 217 11.18 2.23 -17.82
N GLY A 218 11.73 2.82 -16.76
CA GLY A 218 11.82 4.25 -16.54
C GLY A 218 10.75 4.83 -15.62
N ASP A 219 9.58 4.18 -15.48
CA ASP A 219 8.50 4.67 -14.62
C ASP A 219 8.94 4.72 -13.15
N TYR A 220 8.48 5.73 -12.43
CA TYR A 220 8.58 5.77 -10.98
C TYR A 220 7.30 5.23 -10.35
N VAL A 221 7.43 4.25 -9.47
CA VAL A 221 6.31 3.64 -8.75
C VAL A 221 6.46 3.87 -7.26
N ARG A 222 5.32 3.99 -6.57
CA ARG A 222 5.27 4.09 -5.11
C ARG A 222 5.07 2.74 -4.46
N GLN A 223 5.41 2.66 -3.18
CA GLN A 223 5.00 1.53 -2.35
C GLN A 223 3.48 1.36 -2.41
N GLY A 224 3.02 0.11 -2.59
CA GLY A 224 1.60 -0.20 -2.76
C GLY A 224 1.04 0.03 -4.16
N HIS A 225 1.75 0.69 -5.08
CA HIS A 225 1.29 0.87 -6.45
C HIS A 225 1.16 -0.48 -7.18
N ILE A 226 0.05 -0.70 -7.87
CA ILE A 226 -0.18 -1.93 -8.63
C ILE A 226 0.69 -1.91 -9.90
N ILE A 227 1.70 -2.78 -9.92
CA ILE A 227 2.68 -2.90 -11.01
C ILE A 227 2.33 -3.99 -12.03
N GLY A 228 1.34 -4.83 -11.73
CA GLY A 228 0.87 -5.89 -12.61
C GLY A 228 -0.07 -6.84 -11.89
N ARG A 229 -0.22 -8.04 -12.43
CA ARG A 229 -1.13 -9.06 -11.89
C ARG A 229 -0.47 -10.44 -11.87
N VAL A 230 -0.84 -11.26 -10.89
CA VAL A 230 -0.40 -12.65 -10.78
C VAL A 230 -0.76 -13.41 -12.06
N GLY A 231 0.22 -14.06 -12.64
CA GLY A 231 0.10 -14.92 -13.81
C GLY A 231 0.54 -16.36 -13.52
N MET A 232 0.94 -17.01 -14.60
CA MET A 232 1.54 -18.36 -14.59
C MET A 232 2.49 -18.47 -15.78
N THR A 233 3.29 -17.40 -16.02
CA THR A 233 4.20 -17.36 -17.16
C THR A 233 5.61 -17.74 -16.75
N GLY A 234 6.41 -18.28 -17.68
CA GLY A 234 7.76 -18.76 -17.39
C GLY A 234 7.79 -20.15 -16.75
N ASN A 235 8.86 -20.42 -15.99
CA ASN A 235 9.06 -21.73 -15.35
C ASN A 235 8.35 -21.78 -13.99
N THR A 236 7.09 -22.18 -14.00
CA THR A 236 6.23 -22.29 -12.81
C THR A 236 5.22 -23.41 -12.93
N SER A 237 4.84 -24.02 -11.81
CA SER A 237 3.84 -25.09 -11.72
C SER A 237 2.43 -24.62 -11.35
N GLY A 238 2.27 -23.35 -10.96
CA GLY A 238 0.97 -22.81 -10.55
C GLY A 238 0.97 -21.28 -10.42
N PRO A 239 -0.21 -20.66 -10.30
CA PRO A 239 -0.32 -19.20 -10.18
C PRO A 239 0.31 -18.71 -8.88
N HIS A 240 1.30 -17.84 -9.00
CA HIS A 240 1.96 -17.17 -7.88
C HIS A 240 2.78 -15.97 -8.37
N VAL A 241 3.25 -15.14 -7.46
CA VAL A 241 4.35 -14.21 -7.71
C VAL A 241 5.60 -14.70 -6.97
N CYS A 242 6.69 -14.92 -7.71
CA CYS A 242 8.00 -15.14 -7.10
C CYS A 242 8.64 -13.77 -6.83
N TYR A 243 8.73 -13.41 -5.55
CA TYR A 243 9.30 -12.16 -5.08
C TYR A 243 10.77 -12.33 -4.76
N ARG A 244 11.62 -11.57 -5.44
CA ARG A 244 13.08 -11.58 -5.22
C ARG A 244 13.54 -10.24 -4.68
N PHE A 245 14.48 -10.30 -3.75
CA PHE A 245 15.03 -9.14 -3.05
C PHE A 245 16.56 -9.10 -3.18
N TRP A 246 17.10 -7.94 -3.54
CA TRP A 246 18.55 -7.73 -3.64
C TRP A 246 19.00 -6.68 -2.63
N LYS A 247 20.15 -6.95 -2.01
CA LYS A 247 20.90 -6.01 -1.20
C LYS A 247 22.33 -5.94 -1.75
N ASN A 248 22.80 -4.75 -2.13
CA ASN A 248 24.13 -4.54 -2.71
C ASN A 248 24.43 -5.51 -3.88
N GLY A 249 23.48 -5.65 -4.81
CA GLY A 249 23.60 -6.51 -5.99
C GLY A 249 23.49 -8.02 -5.75
N LYS A 250 23.37 -8.49 -4.50
CA LYS A 250 23.20 -9.92 -4.17
C LYS A 250 21.77 -10.24 -3.79
N GLN A 251 21.23 -11.37 -4.28
CA GLN A 251 19.92 -11.86 -3.85
C GLN A 251 20.00 -12.39 -2.42
N VAL A 252 19.06 -11.93 -1.59
CA VAL A 252 19.00 -12.26 -0.16
C VAL A 252 17.57 -12.62 0.25
N ASP A 253 17.43 -13.29 1.38
CA ASP A 253 16.12 -13.52 2.01
C ASP A 253 15.64 -12.22 2.67
N PRO A 254 14.55 -11.59 2.19
CA PRO A 254 14.06 -10.34 2.76
C PRO A 254 13.62 -10.48 4.22
N PHE A 255 13.16 -11.66 4.63
CA PHE A 255 12.68 -11.90 6.00
C PHE A 255 13.81 -12.04 7.01
N LYS A 256 15.03 -12.26 6.55
CA LYS A 256 16.24 -12.31 7.39
C LYS A 256 17.03 -11.01 7.40
N GLN A 257 16.60 -10.00 6.63
CA GLN A 257 17.29 -8.71 6.61
C GLN A 257 16.79 -7.81 7.73
N LYS A 258 17.74 -7.17 8.43
CA LYS A 258 17.43 -5.98 9.21
C LYS A 258 17.28 -4.83 8.21
N LEU A 259 16.05 -4.57 7.82
CA LEU A 259 15.72 -3.46 6.93
C LEU A 259 15.79 -2.14 7.72
N PRO A 260 16.15 -1.02 7.06
CA PRO A 260 16.15 0.27 7.71
C PRO A 260 14.78 0.54 8.36
N PRO A 261 14.72 1.26 9.48
CA PRO A 261 13.46 1.78 9.99
C PRO A 261 12.80 2.67 8.94
N ALA A 262 11.53 2.97 9.13
CA ALA A 262 10.83 3.97 8.34
C ALA A 262 11.64 5.27 8.27
N LYS A 263 11.56 5.97 7.15
CA LYS A 263 12.25 7.27 6.99
C LYS A 263 11.67 8.25 8.00
N SER A 264 12.53 8.94 8.73
CA SER A 264 12.10 10.13 9.47
C SER A 264 11.88 11.29 8.51
N LEU A 265 11.00 12.19 8.89
CA LEU A 265 10.72 13.44 8.19
C LEU A 265 12.04 14.22 7.98
N PRO A 266 12.33 14.71 6.76
CA PRO A 266 13.49 15.58 6.53
C PRO A 266 13.50 16.79 7.47
N ASN A 267 14.68 17.22 7.89
CA ASN A 267 14.82 18.29 8.88
C ASN A 267 14.13 19.60 8.47
N GLU A 268 14.10 19.89 7.17
CA GLU A 268 13.44 21.06 6.58
C GLU A 268 11.92 21.10 6.84
N PHE A 269 11.28 19.96 7.03
CA PHE A 269 9.83 19.89 7.30
C PHE A 269 9.47 19.81 8.78
N LYS A 270 10.42 19.66 9.71
CA LYS A 270 10.13 19.43 11.12
C LYS A 270 9.27 20.55 11.74
N ILE A 271 9.67 21.81 11.55
CA ILE A 271 8.95 22.96 12.11
C ILE A 271 7.53 23.04 11.52
N SER A 272 7.39 22.91 10.19
CA SER A 272 6.09 22.97 9.54
C SER A 272 5.20 21.79 9.93
N PHE A 273 5.79 20.62 10.18
CA PHE A 273 5.08 19.45 10.68
C PHE A 273 4.57 19.67 12.12
N GLU A 274 5.39 20.17 13.03
CA GLU A 274 4.99 20.46 14.41
C GLU A 274 3.82 21.45 14.46
N ILE A 275 3.89 22.53 13.67
CA ILE A 275 2.79 23.49 13.52
C ILE A 275 1.53 22.81 12.97
N TYR A 276 1.70 21.93 11.95
CA TYR A 276 0.59 21.24 11.32
C TYR A 276 -0.12 20.28 12.26
N ILE A 277 0.61 19.49 13.07
CA ILE A 277 0.02 18.46 13.95
C ILE A 277 -0.59 19.05 15.23
N SER A 278 -0.14 20.23 15.70
CA SER A 278 -0.59 20.84 16.95
C SER A 278 -2.13 20.86 17.10
N PRO A 279 -2.93 21.36 16.15
CA PRO A 279 -4.40 21.39 16.29
C PRO A 279 -5.07 20.01 16.24
N TYR A 280 -4.34 18.95 15.86
CA TYR A 280 -4.85 17.58 15.85
C TYR A 280 -4.55 16.85 17.15
N ILE A 281 -3.42 17.13 17.80
CA ILE A 281 -3.01 16.45 19.04
C ILE A 281 -4.07 16.62 20.12
N ASP A 282 -4.60 17.82 20.29
CA ASP A 282 -5.61 18.12 21.31
C ASP A 282 -6.97 17.49 21.00
N LYS A 283 -7.19 17.10 19.76
CA LYS A 283 -8.45 16.51 19.29
C LYS A 283 -8.40 14.99 19.23
N LEU A 284 -7.23 14.39 19.24
CA LEU A 284 -7.00 12.95 19.24
C LEU A 284 -6.76 12.41 20.66
#